data_c03277cde384bbd25d96a8b0b95c7db7
#
_entry.id   c03277cde384bbd25d96a8b0b95c7db7
#
_cell.length_a   1.000
_cell.length_b   1.000
_cell.length_c   1.000
_cell.angle_alpha   90.00
_cell.angle_beta   90.00
_cell.angle_gamma   90.00
#
_symmetry.space_group_name_H-M   'P 1'
#
loop_
_entity.id
_entity.type
_entity.pdbx_description
1 polymer ?
#
loop_
_entity_poly.entity_id
_entity_poly.type
_entity_poly.pdbx_seq_one_letter_code
_entity_poly.pdbx_strand_id
1 'polypeptide(L)'
;MATVFETRLIGNIGKDAHVKTMDRGIVAINFPVAHNKNWKDKKTGQMRTKTTWVNCTIWKREGSNMRIIDFLTRGTLVEVLGTPFAKTVPLEDGQLRTEIRLNVAHTNILRPGNRDEQDAPSFADEDNEDDTYGSNLGDFPLDDHDFE
;
A
#
# COMPACT_ATOMS: atom_id res chain seq x y z
N MET A 1 25.90 -15.49 4.17
CA MET A 1 24.69 -16.18 3.67
C MET A 1 23.55 -15.17 3.59
N ALA A 2 22.98 -14.98 2.41
CA ALA A 2 21.87 -14.05 2.23
C ALA A 2 20.58 -14.65 2.79
N THR A 3 19.80 -13.83 3.49
CA THR A 3 18.47 -14.22 3.95
C THR A 3 17.42 -13.48 3.11
N VAL A 4 16.27 -14.11 2.89
CA VAL A 4 15.20 -13.55 2.09
C VAL A 4 13.91 -13.56 2.88
N PHE A 5 13.24 -12.40 2.93
CA PHE A 5 11.90 -12.27 3.46
C PHE A 5 11.10 -11.42 2.49
N GLU A 6 10.40 -12.07 1.59
CA GLU A 6 9.73 -11.40 0.48
C GLU A 6 8.26 -11.76 0.46
N THR A 7 7.43 -10.76 0.16
CA THR A 7 5.99 -10.91 0.00
C THR A 7 5.58 -10.48 -1.40
N ARG A 8 4.72 -11.27 -2.00
CA ARG A 8 4.03 -10.95 -3.25
C ARG A 8 2.58 -10.63 -2.92
N LEU A 9 2.14 -9.46 -3.36
CA LEU A 9 0.78 -8.99 -3.15
C LEU A 9 0.18 -8.59 -4.48
N ILE A 10 -0.99 -9.13 -4.80
CA ILE A 10 -1.79 -8.70 -5.94
C ILE A 10 -3.09 -8.15 -5.40
N GLY A 11 -3.39 -6.91 -5.73
CA GLY A 11 -4.59 -6.25 -5.25
C GLY A 11 -4.86 -4.94 -5.96
N ASN A 12 -5.93 -4.28 -5.56
CA ASN A 12 -6.33 -3.00 -6.14
C ASN A 12 -5.86 -1.84 -5.28
N ILE A 13 -5.39 -0.80 -5.95
CA ILE A 13 -5.01 0.44 -5.28
C ILE A 13 -6.29 1.15 -4.81
N GLY A 14 -6.33 1.53 -3.54
CA GLY A 14 -7.50 2.17 -2.94
C GLY A 14 -7.53 3.68 -3.07
N LYS A 15 -6.37 4.31 -3.20
CA LYS A 15 -6.21 5.75 -3.40
C LYS A 15 -5.05 6.02 -4.35
N ASP A 16 -5.11 7.14 -5.06
CA ASP A 16 -3.97 7.59 -5.87
C ASP A 16 -2.71 7.68 -5.02
N ALA A 17 -1.58 7.31 -5.60
CA ALA A 17 -0.31 7.35 -4.89
C ALA A 17 0.02 8.76 -4.40
N HIS A 18 0.49 8.83 -3.17
CA HIS A 18 0.95 10.06 -2.55
C HIS A 18 2.47 10.10 -2.57
N VAL A 19 3.03 11.20 -3.04
CA VAL A 19 4.47 11.41 -3.14
C VAL A 19 4.91 12.31 -2.02
N LYS A 20 5.87 11.85 -1.22
CA LYS A 20 6.47 12.63 -0.14
C LYS A 20 7.97 12.74 -0.36
N THR A 21 8.47 13.97 -0.43
CA THR A 21 9.90 14.22 -0.48
C THR A 21 10.46 14.21 0.94
N MET A 22 11.41 13.34 1.16
CA MET A 22 12.10 13.19 2.42
C MET A 22 13.42 13.94 2.40
N ASP A 23 14.11 13.99 3.54
CA ASP A 23 15.45 14.54 3.63
C ASP A 23 16.44 13.73 2.78
N ARG A 24 17.56 14.34 2.41
CA ARG A 24 18.64 13.71 1.63
C ARG A 24 18.28 13.32 0.20
N GLY A 25 17.30 13.99 -0.40
CA GLY A 25 16.92 13.73 -1.79
C GLY A 25 16.23 12.39 -2.01
N ILE A 26 15.56 11.89 -0.99
CA ILE A 26 14.81 10.64 -1.05
C ILE A 26 13.33 10.95 -1.25
N VAL A 27 12.67 10.19 -2.10
CA VAL A 27 11.26 10.33 -2.40
C VAL A 27 10.53 9.04 -2.06
N ALA A 28 9.48 9.15 -1.26
CA ALA A 28 8.59 8.04 -0.93
C ALA A 28 7.31 8.15 -1.76
N ILE A 29 7.00 7.10 -2.48
CA ILE A 29 5.73 6.96 -3.22
C ILE A 29 4.87 5.97 -2.44
N ASN A 30 3.77 6.44 -1.87
CA ASN A 30 2.94 5.66 -0.97
C ASN A 30 1.58 5.43 -1.57
N PHE A 31 1.11 4.20 -1.49
CA PHE A 31 -0.22 3.84 -1.97
C PHE A 31 -0.75 2.63 -1.20
N PRO A 32 -2.05 2.64 -0.86
CA PRO A 32 -2.67 1.49 -0.21
C PRO A 32 -3.12 0.47 -1.24
N VAL A 33 -2.90 -0.80 -0.95
CA VAL A 33 -3.35 -1.92 -1.78
C VAL A 33 -4.30 -2.78 -0.97
N ALA A 34 -5.46 -3.05 -1.53
CA ALA A 34 -6.47 -3.91 -0.92
C ALA A 34 -6.32 -5.34 -1.42
N HIS A 35 -6.20 -6.27 -0.49
CA HIS A 35 -6.33 -7.68 -0.76
C HIS A 35 -7.71 -8.15 -0.29
N ASN A 36 -8.51 -8.70 -1.19
CA ASN A 36 -9.85 -9.17 -0.91
C ASN A 36 -9.89 -10.69 -0.93
N LYS A 37 -10.35 -11.26 0.17
CA LYS A 37 -10.63 -12.67 0.26
C LYS A 37 -12.14 -12.90 0.30
N ASN A 38 -12.64 -13.66 -0.65
CA ASN A 38 -14.06 -14.01 -0.74
C ASN A 38 -14.24 -15.48 -0.39
N TRP A 39 -15.22 -15.78 0.44
CA TRP A 39 -15.56 -17.17 0.74
C TRP A 39 -17.05 -17.28 1.01
N LYS A 40 -17.56 -18.50 0.87
CA LYS A 40 -18.94 -18.81 1.19
C LYS A 40 -19.03 -19.31 2.63
N ASP A 41 -19.85 -18.66 3.44
CA ASP A 41 -20.11 -19.10 4.81
C ASP A 41 -20.88 -20.43 4.76
N LYS A 42 -20.33 -21.46 5.34
CA LYS A 42 -20.93 -22.79 5.37
C LYS A 42 -22.22 -22.85 6.19
N LYS A 43 -22.37 -21.95 7.17
CA LYS A 43 -23.55 -21.95 8.05
C LYS A 43 -24.74 -21.23 7.42
N THR A 44 -24.51 -20.10 6.77
CA THR A 44 -25.57 -19.25 6.24
C THR A 44 -25.72 -19.32 4.72
N GLY A 45 -24.73 -19.88 4.01
CA GLY A 45 -24.69 -19.91 2.56
C GLY A 45 -24.38 -18.56 1.91
N GLN A 46 -24.13 -17.52 2.71
CA GLN A 46 -23.85 -16.17 2.19
C GLN A 46 -22.41 -16.03 1.82
N MET A 47 -22.15 -15.22 0.79
CA MET A 47 -20.79 -14.82 0.42
C MET A 47 -20.28 -13.77 1.41
N ARG A 48 -19.08 -13.98 1.90
CA ARG A 48 -18.38 -13.04 2.79
C ARG A 48 -17.09 -12.56 2.14
N THR A 49 -16.75 -11.33 2.43
CA THR A 49 -15.52 -10.71 1.95
C THR A 49 -14.73 -10.15 3.13
N LYS A 50 -13.45 -10.43 3.15
CA LYS A 50 -12.51 -9.80 4.07
C LYS A 50 -11.48 -9.02 3.27
N THR A 51 -11.34 -7.74 3.57
CA THR A 51 -10.35 -6.87 2.96
C THR A 51 -9.20 -6.66 3.93
N THR A 52 -7.98 -6.91 3.44
CA THR A 52 -6.76 -6.58 4.16
C THR A 52 -6.06 -5.46 3.41
N TRP A 53 -5.79 -4.36 4.12
CA TRP A 53 -5.08 -3.20 3.57
C TRP A 53 -3.59 -3.31 3.85
N VAL A 54 -2.79 -3.09 2.83
CA VAL A 54 -1.34 -3.06 2.93
C VAL A 54 -0.84 -1.72 2.41
N ASN A 55 -0.10 -1.00 3.25
CA ASN A 55 0.51 0.26 2.86
C ASN A 55 1.83 -0.01 2.14
N CYS A 56 1.88 0.30 0.86
CA CYS A 56 3.03 0.06 0.02
C CYS A 56 3.82 1.35 -0.18
N THR A 57 5.13 1.24 -0.12
CA THR A 57 6.04 2.37 -0.35
C THR A 57 7.09 1.99 -1.37
N ILE A 58 7.20 2.79 -2.43
CA ILE A 58 8.30 2.72 -3.38
C ILE A 58 9.27 3.84 -3.03
N TRP A 59 10.52 3.48 -2.76
CA TRP A 59 11.58 4.44 -2.47
C TRP A 59 12.33 4.78 -3.74
N LYS A 60 12.48 6.07 -4.01
CA LYS A 60 13.24 6.57 -5.15
C LYS A 60 14.14 7.72 -4.73
N ARG A 61 15.16 7.98 -5.53
CA ARG A 61 15.98 9.17 -5.39
C ARG A 61 15.37 10.31 -6.17
N GLU A 62 15.53 11.52 -5.66
CA GLU A 62 15.12 12.73 -6.37
C GLU A 62 15.80 12.78 -7.75
N GLY A 63 15.03 13.14 -8.78
CA GLY A 63 15.52 13.14 -10.16
C GLY A 63 15.39 11.80 -10.89
N SER A 64 14.94 10.74 -10.22
CA SER A 64 14.66 9.46 -10.85
C SER A 64 13.43 9.52 -11.73
N ASN A 65 13.28 8.51 -12.61
CA ASN A 65 12.08 8.36 -13.42
C ASN A 65 10.86 8.09 -12.52
N MET A 66 9.89 8.98 -12.56
CA MET A 66 8.69 8.94 -11.75
C MET A 66 7.42 8.58 -12.56
N ARG A 67 7.57 8.01 -13.73
CA ARG A 67 6.43 7.67 -14.61
C ARG A 67 5.46 6.67 -13.98
N ILE A 68 5.95 5.84 -13.08
CA ILE A 68 5.08 4.86 -12.43
C ILE A 68 3.93 5.50 -11.66
N ILE A 69 4.11 6.73 -11.19
CA ILE A 69 3.07 7.46 -10.43
C ILE A 69 1.80 7.61 -11.27
N ASP A 70 1.92 7.79 -12.57
CA ASP A 70 0.76 7.96 -13.46
C ASP A 70 -0.12 6.70 -13.50
N PHE A 71 0.44 5.54 -13.17
CA PHE A 71 -0.24 4.27 -13.16
C PHE A 71 -0.70 3.85 -11.75
N LEU A 72 -0.15 4.47 -10.71
CA LEU A 72 -0.51 4.17 -9.33
C LEU A 72 -1.74 4.96 -8.88
N THR A 73 -2.84 4.72 -9.57
CA THR A 73 -4.10 5.41 -9.35
C THR A 73 -5.15 4.46 -8.78
N ARG A 74 -6.16 5.03 -8.16
CA ARG A 74 -7.27 4.27 -7.59
C ARG A 74 -7.87 3.29 -8.60
N GLY A 75 -8.10 2.06 -8.17
CA GLY A 75 -8.69 1.01 -8.99
C GLY A 75 -7.71 0.20 -9.82
N THR A 76 -6.45 0.63 -9.92
CA THR A 76 -5.43 -0.12 -10.63
C THR A 76 -5.15 -1.45 -9.95
N LEU A 77 -5.15 -2.54 -10.71
CA LEU A 77 -4.72 -3.84 -10.22
C LEU A 77 -3.21 -3.94 -10.38
N VAL A 78 -2.52 -4.10 -9.26
CA VAL A 78 -1.06 -4.17 -9.23
C VAL A 78 -0.58 -5.47 -8.59
N GLU A 79 0.59 -5.89 -9.01
CA GLU A 79 1.41 -6.87 -8.30
C GLU A 79 2.61 -6.15 -7.73
N VAL A 80 2.81 -6.26 -6.43
CA VAL A 80 3.96 -5.69 -5.74
C VAL A 80 4.73 -6.78 -5.03
N LEU A 81 6.04 -6.71 -5.13
CA LEU A 81 6.98 -7.62 -4.48
C LEU A 81 7.89 -6.79 -3.58
N GLY A 82 8.07 -7.21 -2.36
CA GLY A 82 8.93 -6.48 -1.44
C GLY A 82 9.00 -7.11 -0.07
N THR A 83 9.58 -6.38 0.86
CA THR A 83 9.78 -6.82 2.23
C THR A 83 8.65 -6.29 3.12
N PRO A 84 7.87 -7.18 3.76
CA PRO A 84 6.79 -6.76 4.65
C PRO A 84 7.33 -6.45 6.03
N PHE A 85 6.65 -5.53 6.71
CA PHE A 85 6.88 -5.24 8.11
C PHE A 85 5.61 -4.72 8.76
N ALA A 86 5.54 -4.79 10.08
CA ALA A 86 4.44 -4.27 10.85
C ALA A 86 4.87 -2.97 11.55
N LYS A 87 3.98 -1.99 11.57
CA LYS A 87 4.19 -0.75 12.32
C LYS A 87 3.01 -0.51 13.25
N THR A 88 3.30 -0.20 14.49
CA THR A 88 2.29 0.20 15.47
C THR A 88 2.19 1.71 15.51
N VAL A 89 0.98 2.21 15.33
CA VAL A 89 0.68 3.64 15.26
C VAL A 89 -0.25 4.00 16.42
N PRO A 90 0.06 5.03 17.23
CA PRO A 90 -0.85 5.49 18.26
C PRO A 90 -2.02 6.24 17.62
N LEU A 91 -3.24 5.97 18.12
CA LEU A 91 -4.44 6.70 17.76
C LEU A 91 -4.67 7.84 18.75
N GLU A 92 -5.53 8.79 18.38
CA GLU A 92 -5.83 9.96 19.20
C GLU A 92 -6.47 9.60 20.55
N ASP A 93 -7.18 8.48 20.61
CA ASP A 93 -7.84 7.99 21.83
C ASP A 93 -6.92 7.20 22.75
N GLY A 94 -5.64 7.13 22.46
CA GLY A 94 -4.66 6.36 23.21
C GLY A 94 -4.59 4.88 22.84
N GLN A 95 -5.41 4.42 21.92
CA GLN A 95 -5.32 3.07 21.39
C GLN A 95 -4.17 2.92 20.41
N LEU A 96 -3.73 1.69 20.21
CA LEU A 96 -2.68 1.38 19.25
C LEU A 96 -3.28 0.62 18.07
N ARG A 97 -2.85 0.98 16.85
CA ARG A 97 -3.23 0.28 15.64
C ARG A 97 -1.98 -0.30 14.99
N THR A 98 -2.03 -1.56 14.59
CA THR A 98 -0.96 -2.20 13.85
C THR A 98 -1.29 -2.19 12.37
N GLU A 99 -0.37 -1.68 11.58
CA GLU A 99 -0.49 -1.63 10.11
C GLU A 99 0.49 -2.59 9.47
N ILE A 100 0.04 -3.24 8.39
CA ILE A 100 0.92 -4.03 7.54
C ILE A 100 1.48 -3.08 6.47
N ARG A 101 2.80 -3.05 6.37
CA ARG A 101 3.50 -2.23 5.40
C ARG A 101 4.43 -3.07 4.55
N LEU A 102 4.70 -2.58 3.35
CA LEU A 102 5.54 -3.26 2.38
C LEU A 102 6.51 -2.26 1.76
N ASN A 103 7.80 -2.52 1.93
CA ASN A 103 8.84 -1.83 1.16
C ASN A 103 8.94 -2.50 -0.20
N VAL A 104 8.48 -1.82 -1.23
CA VAL A 104 8.30 -2.39 -2.56
C VAL A 104 9.63 -2.39 -3.32
N ALA A 105 10.03 -3.56 -3.80
CA ALA A 105 11.19 -3.73 -4.67
C ALA A 105 10.80 -3.75 -6.15
N HIS A 106 9.67 -4.37 -6.48
CA HIS A 106 9.19 -4.50 -7.86
C HIS A 106 7.69 -4.26 -7.93
N THR A 107 7.26 -3.58 -8.99
CA THR A 107 5.85 -3.29 -9.24
C THR A 107 5.50 -3.64 -10.68
N ASN A 108 4.43 -4.40 -10.86
CA ASN A 108 3.85 -4.69 -12.17
C ASN A 108 2.42 -4.16 -12.21
N ILE A 109 2.11 -3.38 -13.23
CA ILE A 109 0.73 -2.93 -13.47
C ILE A 109 0.01 -4.02 -14.27
N LEU A 110 -0.96 -4.66 -13.66
CA LEU A 110 -1.70 -5.75 -14.28
C LEU A 110 -2.91 -5.27 -15.06
N ARG A 111 -3.62 -4.27 -14.51
CA ARG A 111 -4.77 -3.68 -15.17
C ARG A 111 -4.91 -2.23 -14.71
N PRO A 112 -4.90 -1.26 -15.64
CA PRO A 112 -5.08 0.14 -15.30
C PRO A 112 -6.44 0.37 -14.64
N GLY A 113 -6.49 1.30 -13.69
CA GLY A 113 -7.73 1.73 -13.08
C GLY A 113 -8.55 2.53 -14.09
N ASN A 114 -9.84 2.20 -14.18
CA ASN A 114 -10.79 3.01 -14.93
C ASN A 114 -11.26 4.16 -14.05
N ARG A 115 -10.95 5.37 -14.46
CA ARG A 115 -11.41 6.57 -13.74
C ARG A 115 -12.93 6.76 -13.80
N ASP A 116 -13.58 6.07 -14.74
CA ASP A 116 -15.01 6.24 -15.04
C ASP A 116 -15.89 5.16 -14.41
N GLU A 117 -15.31 4.14 -13.78
CA GLU A 117 -16.11 3.10 -13.16
C GLU A 117 -16.57 3.50 -11.76
N GLN A 118 -17.80 3.93 -11.69
CA GLN A 118 -18.52 4.07 -10.43
C GLN A 118 -18.77 2.74 -9.72
N ASP A 119 -18.43 1.63 -10.38
CA ASP A 119 -18.63 0.27 -9.90
C ASP A 119 -17.37 -0.35 -9.27
N ALA A 120 -16.32 0.42 -9.07
CA ALA A 120 -15.24 -0.07 -8.22
C ALA A 120 -15.86 -0.37 -6.86
N PRO A 121 -15.69 -1.59 -6.33
CA PRO A 121 -16.21 -1.88 -5.00
C PRO A 121 -15.72 -0.78 -4.05
N SER A 122 -16.64 -0.27 -3.26
CA SER A 122 -16.41 0.85 -2.37
C SER A 122 -15.44 0.47 -1.25
N PHE A 123 -14.19 0.28 -1.60
CA PHE A 123 -13.13 0.08 -0.60
C PHE A 123 -12.84 1.37 0.15
N ALA A 124 -13.37 2.48 -0.34
CA ALA A 124 -13.12 3.80 0.21
C ALA A 124 -14.03 4.17 1.39
N ASP A 125 -15.15 3.48 1.56
CA ASP A 125 -16.15 3.89 2.54
C ASP A 125 -15.85 3.40 3.96
N GLU A 126 -14.91 2.48 4.12
CA GLU A 126 -14.57 1.96 5.45
C GLU A 126 -13.43 2.72 6.12
N ASP A 127 -12.74 3.58 5.38
CA ASP A 127 -11.51 4.18 5.89
C ASP A 127 -11.52 5.69 5.82
N ASN A 128 -12.38 6.30 6.62
CA ASN A 128 -12.19 7.70 7.01
C ASN A 128 -10.94 7.90 7.88
N GLU A 129 -10.19 6.83 8.12
CA GLU A 129 -9.00 6.85 8.96
C GLU A 129 -7.72 7.06 8.16
N ASP A 130 -7.86 7.26 6.85
CA ASP A 130 -6.74 7.22 5.92
C ASP A 130 -5.88 8.48 5.88
N ASP A 131 -6.27 9.52 6.58
CA ASP A 131 -5.43 10.70 6.70
C ASP A 131 -4.06 10.40 7.36
N THR A 132 -3.93 9.18 7.88
CA THR A 132 -2.68 8.75 8.52
C THR A 132 -1.65 8.18 7.56
N TYR A 133 -2.01 7.85 6.32
CA TYR A 133 -1.05 7.27 5.38
C TYR A 133 0.12 8.20 5.06
N GLY A 134 -0.15 9.49 5.00
CA GLY A 134 0.90 10.46 4.71
C GLY A 134 1.68 10.95 5.92
N SER A 135 1.10 10.86 7.11
CA SER A 135 1.70 11.50 8.29
C SER A 135 2.75 10.63 8.99
N ASN A 136 2.70 9.33 8.79
CA ASN A 136 3.57 8.40 9.52
C ASN A 136 4.81 7.95 8.76
N LEU A 137 4.98 8.45 7.56
CA LEU A 137 6.07 8.03 6.70
C LEU A 137 7.40 8.68 7.04
N GLY A 138 7.37 9.73 7.86
CA GLY A 138 8.57 10.39 8.33
C GLY A 138 9.36 9.61 9.38
N ASP A 139 8.73 8.59 9.96
CA ASP A 139 9.33 7.82 11.05
C ASP A 139 10.05 6.56 10.60
N PHE A 140 10.12 6.31 9.29
CA PHE A 140 10.90 5.19 8.82
C PHE A 140 12.38 5.45 9.06
N PRO A 141 13.06 4.60 9.84
CA PRO A 141 14.50 4.64 9.85
C PRO A 141 14.94 4.26 8.44
N LEU A 142 15.41 5.26 7.72
CA LEU A 142 16.07 5.02 6.45
C LEU A 142 17.43 4.41 6.78
N ASP A 143 17.46 3.10 6.93
CA ASP A 143 18.72 2.39 6.96
C ASP A 143 19.35 2.52 5.57
N ASP A 144 20.62 2.85 5.53
CA ASP A 144 21.38 2.96 4.28
C ASP A 144 21.30 1.67 3.44
N HIS A 145 20.81 0.60 4.03
CA HIS A 145 20.63 -0.69 3.37
C HIS A 145 19.37 -0.78 2.51
N ASP A 146 18.42 0.11 2.69
CA ASP A 146 17.16 0.07 1.93
C ASP A 146 17.32 0.62 0.51
N PHE A 147 18.49 1.15 0.16
CA PHE A 147 18.73 1.82 -1.12
C PHE A 147 19.76 1.14 -2.00
N GLU A 148 20.31 0.06 -1.56
CA GLU A 148 21.26 -0.71 -2.37
C GLU A 148 20.51 -1.71 -3.30
#